data_245b83a20119e7d71281bd9e112671a5
#
_entry.id   245b83a20119e7d71281bd9e112671a5
#
_cell.length_a   1.000
_cell.length_b   1.000
_cell.length_c   1.000
_cell.angle_alpha   90.00
_cell.angle_beta   90.00
_cell.angle_gamma   90.00
#
_symmetry.space_group_name_H-M   'P 1'
#
loop_
_entity.id
_entity.type
_entity.pdbx_description
1 polymer ?
#
loop_
_entity_poly.entity_id
_entity_poly.type
_entity_poly.pdbx_seq_one_letter_code
_entity_poly.pdbx_strand_id
1 'polypeptide(L)'
;MVLESIKCADILAEHGISVEVVDLMSIRPLDSETVLNSVSKTKRLVVADNGWMHFGVSSEIISIVTENIFDKLICAPARIGLNDSPSPSTRALANHYYPRAKNIAKVICEMLDKTVDLNILFPQGDIPLDVPDPSFRGPF
;
A
#
# COMPACT_ATOMS: atom_id res chain seq x y z
N MET A 1 -6.71 1.93 3.59
CA MET A 1 -5.41 1.24 3.30
C MET A 1 -4.48 1.13 4.51
N VAL A 2 -4.55 2.02 5.51
CA VAL A 2 -3.64 2.01 6.68
C VAL A 2 -3.64 0.65 7.40
N LEU A 3 -4.80 0.12 7.78
CA LEU A 3 -4.90 -1.20 8.44
C LEU A 3 -4.31 -2.34 7.60
N GLU A 4 -4.54 -2.31 6.28
CA GLU A 4 -3.96 -3.30 5.37
C GLU A 4 -2.42 -3.17 5.29
N SER A 5 -1.91 -1.95 5.34
CA SER A 5 -0.46 -1.68 5.36
C SER A 5 0.18 -2.13 6.67
N ILE A 6 -0.46 -1.87 7.81
CA ILE A 6 0.01 -2.33 9.13
C ILE A 6 0.03 -3.87 9.18
N LYS A 7 -1.08 -4.50 8.80
CA LYS A 7 -1.17 -5.97 8.71
C LYS A 7 -0.09 -6.57 7.80
N CYS A 8 0.15 -5.93 6.66
CA CYS A 8 1.22 -6.33 5.76
C CYS A 8 2.60 -6.22 6.44
N ALA A 9 2.86 -5.09 7.10
CA ALA A 9 4.13 -4.83 7.77
C ALA A 9 4.40 -5.84 8.90
N ASP A 10 3.38 -6.14 9.72
CA ASP A 10 3.49 -7.10 10.83
C ASP A 10 3.83 -8.51 10.31
N ILE A 11 3.10 -8.99 9.31
CA ILE A 11 3.33 -10.31 8.72
C ILE A 11 4.73 -10.38 8.07
N LEU A 12 5.14 -9.36 7.33
CA LEU A 12 6.44 -9.32 6.68
C LEU A 12 7.59 -9.22 7.69
N ALA A 13 7.39 -8.58 8.83
CA ALA A 13 8.38 -8.48 9.90
C ALA A 13 8.76 -9.86 10.46
N GLU A 14 7.80 -10.78 10.62
CA GLU A 14 8.04 -12.17 11.04
C GLU A 14 8.94 -12.92 10.05
N HIS A 15 9.03 -12.43 8.80
CA HIS A 15 9.85 -13.00 7.74
C HIS A 15 11.12 -12.17 7.43
N GLY A 16 11.51 -11.32 8.36
CA GLY A 16 12.74 -10.53 8.27
C GLY A 16 12.67 -9.39 7.24
N ILE A 17 11.47 -8.92 6.91
CA ILE A 17 11.25 -7.75 6.05
C ILE A 17 10.66 -6.63 6.90
N SER A 18 11.46 -5.61 7.17
CA SER A 18 11.01 -4.42 7.93
C SER A 18 10.36 -3.42 6.99
N VAL A 19 9.14 -3.01 7.32
CA VAL A 19 8.36 -2.02 6.55
C VAL A 19 7.99 -0.87 7.48
N GLU A 20 8.26 0.36 7.04
CA GLU A 20 7.82 1.56 7.72
C GLU A 20 6.49 2.02 7.09
N VAL A 21 5.46 2.18 7.90
CA VAL A 21 4.13 2.64 7.45
C VAL A 21 3.94 4.10 7.84
N VAL A 22 3.66 4.93 6.85
CA VAL A 22 3.34 6.35 7.04
C VAL A 22 1.87 6.57 6.70
N ASP A 23 1.08 6.95 7.71
CA ASP A 23 -0.31 7.38 7.52
C ASP A 23 -0.34 8.89 7.27
N LEU A 24 -0.79 9.29 6.10
CA LEU A 24 -0.81 10.71 5.72
C LEU A 24 -1.80 11.54 6.55
N MET A 25 -2.86 10.93 7.07
CA MET A 25 -3.96 11.54 7.85
C MET A 25 -4.64 12.74 7.15
N SER A 26 -3.87 13.62 6.51
CA SER A 26 -4.34 14.79 5.77
C SER A 26 -3.63 14.91 4.43
N ILE A 27 -4.42 15.18 3.39
CA ILE A 27 -3.91 15.46 2.05
C ILE A 27 -3.65 16.97 1.87
N ARG A 28 -4.36 17.81 2.65
CA ARG A 28 -4.21 19.25 2.58
C ARG A 28 -4.47 19.92 3.94
N PRO A 29 -3.43 20.43 4.60
CA PRO A 29 -2.02 20.38 4.19
C PRO A 29 -1.45 18.96 4.25
N LEU A 30 -0.54 18.64 3.32
CA LEU A 30 0.22 17.39 3.32
C LEU A 30 1.51 17.57 4.12
N ASP A 31 1.79 16.66 5.04
CA ASP A 31 3.10 16.55 5.71
C ASP A 31 4.10 15.83 4.78
N SER A 32 4.61 16.59 3.82
CA SER A 32 5.61 16.08 2.88
C SER A 32 6.96 15.81 3.56
N GLU A 33 7.27 16.49 4.66
CA GLU A 33 8.52 16.30 5.38
C GLU A 33 8.61 14.90 5.98
N THR A 34 7.56 14.42 6.63
CA THR A 34 7.49 13.06 7.16
C THR A 34 7.67 12.01 6.05
N VAL A 35 7.02 12.21 4.89
CA VAL A 35 7.18 11.31 3.74
C VAL A 35 8.62 11.30 3.24
N LEU A 36 9.22 12.47 3.02
CA LEU A 36 10.58 12.59 2.51
C LEU A 36 11.61 11.99 3.48
N ASN A 37 11.44 12.17 4.79
CA ASN A 37 12.30 11.60 5.81
C ASN A 37 12.22 10.08 5.83
N SER A 38 11.02 9.50 5.79
CA SER A 38 10.81 8.05 5.72
C SER A 38 11.45 7.45 4.46
N VAL A 39 11.20 8.05 3.30
CA VAL A 39 11.77 7.55 2.02
C VAL A 39 13.29 7.74 1.99
N SER A 40 13.83 8.82 2.53
CA SER A 40 15.28 9.03 2.64
C SER A 40 15.98 7.94 3.47
N LYS A 41 15.31 7.41 4.49
CA LYS A 41 15.78 6.32 5.35
C LYS A 41 15.66 4.96 4.64
N THR A 42 14.50 4.67 4.07
CA THR A 42 14.18 3.35 3.48
C THR A 42 14.63 3.20 2.03
N LYS A 43 14.82 4.31 1.33
CA LYS A 43 15.23 4.42 -0.09
C LYS A 43 14.27 3.74 -1.07
N ARG A 44 13.08 3.40 -0.61
CA ARG A 44 12.02 2.75 -1.38
C ARG A 44 10.68 3.36 -1.02
N LEU A 45 9.74 3.35 -1.96
CA LEU A 45 8.42 3.89 -1.75
C LEU A 45 7.35 3.01 -2.41
N VAL A 46 6.37 2.61 -1.63
CA VAL A 46 5.09 2.07 -2.12
C VAL A 46 3.99 2.97 -1.60
N VAL A 47 3.17 3.52 -2.49
CA VAL A 47 2.00 4.31 -2.12
C VAL A 47 0.75 3.46 -2.32
N ALA A 48 0.02 3.21 -1.24
CA ALA A 48 -1.21 2.42 -1.25
C ALA A 48 -2.42 3.31 -0.96
N ASP A 49 -3.36 3.38 -1.90
CA ASP A 49 -4.52 4.26 -1.86
C ASP A 49 -5.79 3.49 -2.28
N ASN A 50 -6.95 3.95 -1.83
CA ASN A 50 -8.27 3.48 -2.30
C ASN A 50 -8.81 4.32 -3.47
N GLY A 51 -8.04 5.25 -3.98
CA GLY A 51 -8.32 5.97 -5.20
C GLY A 51 -7.88 5.22 -6.46
N TRP A 52 -8.23 5.74 -7.62
CA TRP A 52 -7.71 5.26 -8.88
C TRP A 52 -6.21 5.52 -9.00
N MET A 53 -5.49 4.57 -9.62
CA MET A 53 -4.05 4.73 -9.81
C MET A 53 -3.70 5.90 -10.72
N HIS A 54 -4.55 6.24 -11.69
CA HIS A 54 -4.35 7.37 -12.58
C HIS A 54 -4.94 8.64 -11.94
N PHE A 55 -4.15 9.72 -11.98
CA PHE A 55 -4.52 11.05 -11.48
C PHE A 55 -4.94 11.09 -10.00
N GLY A 56 -4.58 10.03 -9.23
CA GLY A 56 -4.85 9.95 -7.79
C GLY A 56 -3.76 10.61 -6.94
N VAL A 57 -4.02 10.68 -5.63
CA VAL A 57 -3.09 11.22 -4.62
C VAL A 57 -1.73 10.51 -4.66
N SER A 58 -1.72 9.23 -4.96
CA SER A 58 -0.48 8.45 -5.09
C SER A 58 0.49 9.02 -6.13
N SER A 59 -0.02 9.63 -7.19
CA SER A 59 0.81 10.28 -8.21
C SER A 59 1.49 11.53 -7.66
N GLU A 60 0.79 12.34 -6.88
CA GLU A 60 1.34 13.53 -6.23
C GLU A 60 2.44 13.17 -5.23
N ILE A 61 2.22 12.14 -4.40
CA ILE A 61 3.23 11.69 -3.45
C ILE A 61 4.52 11.25 -4.16
N ILE A 62 4.40 10.50 -5.26
CA ILE A 62 5.56 10.10 -6.05
C ILE A 62 6.25 11.30 -6.68
N SER A 63 5.50 12.28 -7.21
CA SER A 63 6.09 13.51 -7.77
C SER A 63 6.90 14.25 -6.72
N ILE A 64 6.34 14.48 -5.53
CA ILE A 64 7.03 15.14 -4.42
C ILE A 64 8.34 14.41 -4.07
N VAL A 65 8.29 13.09 -3.92
CA VAL A 65 9.49 12.30 -3.61
C VAL A 65 10.51 12.36 -4.74
N THR A 66 10.08 12.25 -5.97
CA THR A 66 10.98 12.27 -7.13
C THR A 66 11.61 13.65 -7.31
N GLU A 67 10.87 14.72 -7.14
CA GLU A 67 11.37 16.09 -7.28
C GLU A 67 12.41 16.45 -6.20
N ASN A 68 12.27 15.92 -4.99
CA ASN A 68 13.09 16.31 -3.86
C ASN A 68 14.26 15.35 -3.54
N ILE A 69 14.07 14.05 -3.75
CA ILE A 69 15.03 13.03 -3.30
C ILE A 69 15.19 11.85 -4.28
N PHE A 70 15.05 12.09 -5.59
CA PHE A 70 15.21 11.05 -6.62
C PHE A 70 16.54 10.30 -6.50
N ASP A 71 17.62 11.02 -6.22
CA ASP A 71 18.98 10.49 -6.06
C ASP A 71 19.12 9.49 -4.90
N LYS A 72 18.21 9.50 -3.94
CA LYS A 72 18.19 8.57 -2.80
C LYS A 72 17.43 7.28 -3.09
N LEU A 73 16.60 7.26 -4.12
CA LEU A 73 15.84 6.06 -4.48
C LEU A 73 16.75 5.02 -5.12
N ILE A 74 16.63 3.77 -4.69
CA ILE A 74 17.40 2.64 -5.23
C ILE A 74 16.59 1.76 -6.19
N CYS A 75 15.28 2.02 -6.30
CA CYS A 75 14.39 1.42 -7.29
C CYS A 75 13.23 2.38 -7.60
N ALA A 76 12.51 2.10 -8.66
CA ALA A 76 11.32 2.88 -9.01
C ALA A 76 10.25 2.80 -7.90
N PRO A 77 9.61 3.91 -7.54
CA PRO A 77 8.45 3.91 -6.65
C PRO A 77 7.29 3.10 -7.26
N ALA A 78 6.51 2.45 -6.40
CA ALA A 78 5.34 1.70 -6.82
C ALA A 78 4.04 2.29 -6.27
N ARG A 79 2.94 2.09 -7.00
CA ARG A 79 1.60 2.49 -6.60
C ARG A 79 0.69 1.28 -6.51
N ILE A 80 -0.19 1.30 -5.52
CA ILE A 80 -1.28 0.35 -5.35
C ILE A 80 -2.56 1.16 -5.21
N GLY A 81 -3.52 0.91 -6.06
CA GLY A 81 -4.79 1.61 -6.08
C GLY A 81 -5.85 0.81 -6.83
N LEU A 82 -7.00 1.40 -7.00
CA LEU A 82 -8.08 0.78 -7.77
C LEU A 82 -7.78 0.83 -9.26
N ASN A 83 -8.30 -0.15 -9.97
CA ASN A 83 -8.28 -0.15 -11.43
C ASN A 83 -9.15 0.99 -11.97
N ASP A 84 -8.78 1.50 -13.13
CA ASP A 84 -9.53 2.55 -13.83
C ASP A 84 -10.82 1.98 -14.47
N SER A 85 -11.72 1.58 -13.59
CA SER A 85 -13.02 0.99 -13.93
C SER A 85 -14.04 1.28 -12.84
N PRO A 86 -15.35 1.27 -13.14
CA PRO A 86 -16.38 1.41 -12.12
C PRO A 86 -16.28 0.32 -11.05
N SER A 87 -16.60 0.67 -9.81
CA SER A 87 -16.64 -0.30 -8.70
C SER A 87 -17.64 -1.41 -9.00
N PRO A 88 -17.25 -2.67 -8.87
CA PRO A 88 -18.13 -3.78 -9.15
C PRO A 88 -19.26 -3.90 -8.12
N SER A 89 -20.45 -4.26 -8.59
CA SER A 89 -21.62 -4.51 -7.74
C SER A 89 -21.71 -5.95 -7.23
N THR A 90 -20.89 -6.87 -7.74
CA THR A 90 -20.90 -8.27 -7.36
C THR A 90 -19.67 -8.64 -6.54
N ARG A 91 -19.85 -9.48 -5.50
CA ARG A 91 -18.73 -9.97 -4.66
C ARG A 91 -17.64 -10.68 -5.44
N ALA A 92 -18.01 -11.46 -6.45
CA ALA A 92 -17.04 -12.19 -7.27
C ALA A 92 -16.03 -11.26 -7.96
N LEU A 93 -16.46 -10.09 -8.41
CA LEU A 93 -15.58 -9.09 -9.02
C LEU A 93 -14.89 -8.23 -7.98
N ALA A 94 -15.53 -7.96 -6.84
CA ALA A 94 -14.97 -7.17 -5.74
C ALA A 94 -13.67 -7.79 -5.21
N ASN A 95 -13.59 -9.12 -5.14
CA ASN A 95 -12.39 -9.84 -4.69
C ASN A 95 -11.14 -9.55 -5.54
N HIS A 96 -11.30 -9.10 -6.77
CA HIS A 96 -10.21 -8.76 -7.68
C HIS A 96 -10.01 -7.25 -7.83
N TYR A 97 -10.91 -6.45 -7.28
CA TYR A 97 -10.92 -5.01 -7.45
C TYR A 97 -10.23 -4.26 -6.29
N TYR A 98 -10.51 -4.67 -5.06
CA TYR A 98 -9.99 -3.98 -3.87
C TYR A 98 -8.63 -4.53 -3.44
N PRO A 99 -7.57 -3.69 -3.43
CA PRO A 99 -6.26 -4.12 -2.94
C PRO A 99 -6.30 -4.37 -1.43
N ARG A 100 -5.56 -5.39 -0.99
CA ARG A 100 -5.44 -5.81 0.40
C ARG A 100 -3.97 -5.97 0.79
N ALA A 101 -3.71 -6.32 2.05
CA ALA A 101 -2.37 -6.55 2.58
C ALA A 101 -1.52 -7.48 1.70
N LYS A 102 -2.11 -8.53 1.14
CA LYS A 102 -1.42 -9.44 0.21
C LYS A 102 -0.92 -8.75 -1.06
N ASN A 103 -1.69 -7.80 -1.60
CA ASN A 103 -1.29 -7.04 -2.79
C ASN A 103 -0.12 -6.10 -2.46
N ILE A 104 -0.14 -5.49 -1.27
CA ILE A 104 0.95 -4.65 -0.77
C ILE A 104 2.21 -5.50 -0.59
N ALA A 105 2.09 -6.66 0.07
CA ALA A 105 3.20 -7.59 0.29
C ALA A 105 3.83 -8.06 -1.03
N LYS A 106 3.00 -8.35 -2.04
CA LYS A 106 3.48 -8.74 -3.37
C LYS A 106 4.41 -7.67 -3.95
N VAL A 107 3.97 -6.43 -3.98
CA VAL A 107 4.75 -5.31 -4.53
C VAL A 107 6.03 -5.09 -3.71
N ILE A 108 5.97 -5.19 -2.39
CA ILE A 108 7.16 -5.06 -1.52
C ILE A 108 8.15 -6.18 -1.80
N CYS A 109 7.70 -7.43 -1.89
CA CYS A 109 8.58 -8.57 -2.18
C CYS A 109 9.24 -8.46 -3.56
N GLU A 110 8.49 -8.05 -4.59
CA GLU A 110 9.01 -7.77 -5.93
C GLU A 110 10.09 -6.66 -5.88
N MET A 111 9.82 -5.57 -5.15
CA MET A 111 10.75 -4.45 -4.98
C MET A 111 12.04 -4.85 -4.25
N LEU A 112 12.00 -5.87 -3.41
CA LEU A 112 13.12 -6.39 -2.64
C LEU A 112 13.81 -7.59 -3.29
N ASP A 113 13.34 -8.04 -4.46
CA ASP A 113 13.77 -9.27 -5.12
C ASP A 113 13.72 -10.49 -4.18
N LYS A 114 12.65 -10.58 -3.40
CA LYS A 114 12.40 -11.68 -2.45
C LYS A 114 11.26 -12.55 -2.91
N THR A 115 11.50 -13.86 -2.95
CA THR A 115 10.46 -14.86 -3.23
C THR A 115 9.88 -15.36 -1.92
N VAL A 116 8.58 -15.11 -1.71
CA VAL A 116 7.82 -15.56 -0.53
C VAL A 116 6.50 -16.13 -1.00
N ASP A 117 6.05 -17.23 -0.40
CA ASP A 117 4.71 -17.77 -0.71
C ASP A 117 3.63 -16.93 -0.01
N LEU A 118 3.11 -15.98 -0.76
CA LEU A 118 2.07 -15.07 -0.28
C LEU A 118 0.73 -15.76 0.01
N ASN A 119 0.49 -17.00 -0.47
CA ASN A 119 -0.73 -17.73 -0.14
C ASN A 119 -0.64 -18.31 1.27
N ILE A 120 0.57 -18.70 1.69
CA ILE A 120 0.83 -19.16 3.05
C ILE A 120 0.76 -17.98 4.03
N LEU A 121 1.39 -16.85 3.68
CA LEU A 121 1.45 -15.67 4.56
C LEU A 121 0.11 -14.96 4.70
N PHE A 122 -0.67 -14.92 3.64
CA PHE A 122 -1.98 -14.27 3.58
C PHE A 122 -3.03 -15.28 3.12
N PRO A 123 -3.39 -16.27 3.96
CA PRO A 123 -4.41 -17.24 3.60
C PRO A 123 -5.73 -16.52 3.32
N GLN A 124 -6.39 -16.96 2.25
CA GLN A 124 -7.71 -16.44 1.92
C GLN A 124 -8.71 -16.99 2.93
N GLY A 125 -9.23 -16.11 3.77
CA GLY A 125 -10.33 -16.44 4.69
C GLY A 125 -11.69 -16.39 4.00
N ASP A 126 -12.73 -16.80 4.72
CA ASP A 126 -14.13 -16.75 4.26
C ASP A 126 -14.73 -15.33 4.27
N ILE A 127 -13.95 -14.32 4.69
CA ILE A 127 -14.40 -12.94 4.77
C ILE A 127 -14.41 -12.34 3.35
N PRO A 128 -15.55 -11.87 2.87
CA PRO A 128 -15.64 -11.20 1.59
C PRO A 128 -14.72 -9.98 1.53
N LEU A 129 -14.02 -9.77 0.42
CA LEU A 129 -13.10 -8.65 0.26
C LEU A 129 -13.78 -7.30 -0.01
N ASP A 130 -15.09 -7.30 -0.21
CA ASP A 130 -15.94 -6.12 -0.39
C ASP A 130 -16.46 -5.52 0.92
N VAL A 131 -16.08 -6.09 2.06
CA VAL A 131 -16.41 -5.57 3.39
C VAL A 131 -15.14 -5.16 4.13
N PRO A 132 -15.21 -4.22 5.07
CA PRO A 132 -14.08 -3.85 5.92
C PRO A 132 -13.55 -5.06 6.70
N ASP A 133 -12.25 -5.04 6.99
CA ASP A 133 -11.65 -6.03 7.89
C ASP A 133 -12.36 -5.99 9.25
N PRO A 134 -12.66 -7.14 9.89
CA PRO A 134 -13.32 -7.19 11.20
C PRO A 134 -12.60 -6.43 12.33
N SER A 135 -11.31 -6.17 12.16
CA SER A 135 -10.54 -5.34 13.09
C SER A 135 -10.80 -3.83 12.92
N PHE A 136 -11.49 -3.43 11.84
CA PHE A 136 -11.82 -2.02 11.61
C PHE A 136 -12.81 -1.52 12.64
N ARG A 137 -12.38 -0.58 13.45
CA ARG A 137 -13.13 0.08 14.53
C ARG A 137 -13.40 1.55 14.19
N GLY A 138 -13.56 1.85 12.91
CA GLY A 138 -13.75 3.22 12.45
C GLY A 138 -14.92 3.95 13.09
N PRO A 139 -14.90 5.28 13.05
CA PRO A 139 -16.01 6.09 13.52
C PRO A 139 -17.18 5.92 12.54
N PHE A 140 -18.27 5.41 13.01
CA PHE A 140 -19.57 5.46 12.36
C PHE A 140 -20.53 6.17 13.29
#